data_3dd9fedab5b53e608e5b6eb1ca342cf1
#
_entry.id   3dd9fedab5b53e608e5b6eb1ca342cf1
#
_cell.length_a   1.000
_cell.length_b   1.000
_cell.length_c   1.000
_cell.angle_alpha   90.00
_cell.angle_beta   90.00
_cell.angle_gamma   90.00
#
_symmetry.space_group_name_H-M   'P 1'
#
loop_
_entity.id
_entity.type
_entity.pdbx_description
1 polymer ?
#
loop_
_entity_poly.entity_id
_entity_poly.type
_entity_poly.pdbx_seq_one_letter_code
_entity_poly.pdbx_strand_id
1 'polypeptide(L)'
;MGGVRLGERLSLAAQLYEPCALGADIGTDHALLPCYLLTHNICQEMILADVSPKALLHAEESVRRHHLEKRAHVRLADGLDALTKPCGCVSMMGMGGETIRTVLLSGAEKLCGAVLVLSSHTEQPLVRRTLPEIGYHIVQEKLCQAAGRFYIFWRAEPGQAEGWTAEEVHYGRLLWVQNPPKMLLDYCRYRIKVMDDRLTGLASATGDVSPVSYTHLT
;
A
#
# COMPACT_ATOMS: atom_id res chain seq x y z
N MET A 1 23.97 13.05 -14.21
CA MET A 1 23.27 11.84 -13.76
C MET A 1 21.79 12.18 -13.68
N GLY A 2 20.93 11.50 -14.43
CA GLY A 2 19.48 11.75 -14.37
C GLY A 2 18.93 11.19 -13.05
N GLY A 3 18.36 12.08 -12.21
CA GLY A 3 17.71 11.65 -10.96
C GLY A 3 16.53 10.73 -11.20
N VAL A 4 16.18 9.90 -10.22
CA VAL A 4 14.98 9.05 -10.25
C VAL A 4 13.74 9.96 -10.32
N ARG A 5 12.93 9.80 -11.36
CA ARG A 5 11.67 10.53 -11.50
C ARG A 5 10.51 9.63 -11.10
N LEU A 6 9.70 10.11 -10.19
CA LEU A 6 8.47 9.43 -9.76
C LEU A 6 7.27 10.03 -10.50
N GLY A 7 6.32 9.18 -10.87
CA GLY A 7 4.97 9.62 -11.21
C GLY A 7 4.22 10.08 -9.96
N GLU A 8 3.06 10.73 -10.15
CA GLU A 8 2.25 11.34 -9.07
C GLU A 8 2.00 10.38 -7.90
N ARG A 9 1.64 9.14 -8.20
CA ARG A 9 1.36 8.10 -7.20
C ARG A 9 2.56 7.82 -6.29
N LEU A 10 3.72 7.55 -6.84
CA LEU A 10 4.92 7.26 -6.05
C LEU A 10 5.51 8.51 -5.40
N SER A 11 5.31 9.69 -6.00
CA SER A 11 5.66 10.97 -5.39
C SER A 11 4.86 11.22 -4.11
N LEU A 12 3.56 10.89 -4.11
CA LEU A 12 2.75 10.98 -2.90
C LEU A 12 3.21 9.97 -1.84
N ALA A 13 3.51 8.73 -2.23
CA ALA A 13 4.06 7.73 -1.33
C ALA A 13 5.37 8.21 -0.67
N ALA A 14 6.29 8.79 -1.44
CA ALA A 14 7.54 9.32 -0.93
C ALA A 14 7.35 10.44 0.11
N GLN A 15 6.32 11.27 -0.02
CA GLN A 15 5.98 12.32 0.95
C GLN A 15 5.47 11.78 2.29
N LEU A 16 5.05 10.53 2.35
CA LEU A 16 4.60 9.88 3.59
C LEU A 16 5.75 9.24 4.37
N TYR A 17 6.94 9.15 3.76
CA TYR A 17 8.15 8.69 4.44
C TYR A 17 8.75 9.79 5.31
N GLU A 18 9.35 9.38 6.40
CA GLU A 18 10.24 10.23 7.20
C GLU A 18 11.69 9.77 7.06
N PRO A 19 12.66 10.66 7.25
CA PRO A 19 14.06 10.27 7.24
C PRO A 19 14.34 9.13 8.22
N CYS A 20 14.96 8.05 7.75
CA CYS A 20 15.30 6.90 8.56
C CYS A 20 16.62 6.25 8.14
N ALA A 21 17.26 5.54 9.07
CA ALA A 21 18.49 4.81 8.80
C ALA A 21 18.23 3.63 7.86
N LEU A 22 17.18 2.86 8.12
CA LEU A 22 16.79 1.70 7.32
C LEU A 22 15.30 1.75 7.01
N GLY A 23 14.93 1.74 5.74
CA GLY A 23 13.58 1.53 5.26
C GLY A 23 13.39 0.16 4.65
N ALA A 24 12.14 -0.21 4.35
CA ALA A 24 11.84 -1.43 3.58
C ALA A 24 10.69 -1.18 2.60
N ASP A 25 10.74 -1.85 1.45
CA ASP A 25 9.68 -1.89 0.45
C ASP A 25 9.33 -3.35 0.16
N ILE A 26 8.13 -3.76 0.57
CA ILE A 26 7.64 -5.12 0.47
C ILE A 26 6.69 -5.23 -0.73
N GLY A 27 6.97 -6.17 -1.62
CA GLY A 27 6.33 -6.26 -2.92
C GLY A 27 6.96 -5.25 -3.90
N THR A 28 8.28 -5.11 -3.83
CA THR A 28 9.03 -4.23 -4.73
C THR A 28 9.11 -4.86 -6.11
N ASP A 29 8.71 -4.14 -7.16
CA ASP A 29 8.84 -4.61 -8.55
C ASP A 29 10.02 -3.88 -9.23
N HIS A 30 9.80 -2.66 -9.67
CA HIS A 30 10.83 -1.85 -10.35
C HIS A 30 11.70 -1.02 -9.41
N ALA A 31 11.52 -1.09 -8.12
CA ALA A 31 12.25 -0.36 -7.07
C ALA A 31 12.36 1.17 -7.29
N LEU A 32 11.39 1.78 -8.00
CA LEU A 32 11.45 3.22 -8.29
C LEU A 32 11.35 4.07 -7.02
N LEU A 33 10.43 3.70 -6.10
CA LEU A 33 10.30 4.40 -4.83
C LEU A 33 11.55 4.22 -3.95
N PRO A 34 12.05 2.99 -3.71
CA PRO A 34 13.30 2.78 -2.98
C PRO A 34 14.47 3.56 -3.56
N CYS A 35 14.68 3.51 -4.87
CA CYS A 35 15.76 4.24 -5.53
C CYS A 35 15.63 5.77 -5.34
N TYR A 36 14.42 6.31 -5.38
CA TYR A 36 14.15 7.72 -5.09
C TYR A 36 14.50 8.07 -3.64
N LEU A 37 14.00 7.29 -2.67
CA LEU A 37 14.23 7.51 -1.24
C LEU A 37 15.72 7.48 -0.89
N LEU A 38 16.47 6.53 -1.46
CA LEU A 38 17.91 6.42 -1.31
C LEU A 38 18.66 7.58 -1.93
N THR A 39 18.32 7.97 -3.18
CA THR A 39 18.98 9.05 -3.91
C THR A 39 18.79 10.39 -3.22
N HIS A 40 17.63 10.62 -2.58
CA HIS A 40 17.32 11.85 -1.85
C HIS A 40 17.69 11.79 -0.36
N ASN A 41 18.37 10.72 0.08
CA ASN A 41 18.77 10.49 1.47
C ASN A 41 17.61 10.54 2.48
N ILE A 42 16.40 10.22 2.05
CA ILE A 42 15.25 10.02 2.94
C ILE A 42 15.47 8.72 3.74
N CYS A 43 15.94 7.66 3.11
CA CYS A 43 16.46 6.47 3.79
C CYS A 43 17.96 6.35 3.52
N GLN A 44 18.75 5.96 4.53
CA GLN A 44 20.18 5.71 4.33
C GLN A 44 20.40 4.36 3.65
N GLU A 45 19.66 3.34 4.06
CA GLU A 45 19.63 2.01 3.46
C GLU A 45 18.18 1.56 3.28
N MET A 46 17.94 0.62 2.36
CA MET A 46 16.62 0.01 2.15
C MET A 46 16.70 -1.49 1.88
N ILE A 47 15.77 -2.22 2.47
CA ILE A 47 15.45 -3.60 2.10
C ILE A 47 14.39 -3.56 1.01
N LEU A 48 14.64 -4.25 -0.11
CA LEU A 48 13.74 -4.40 -1.24
C LEU A 48 13.36 -5.87 -1.35
N ALA A 49 12.11 -6.21 -1.08
CA ALA A 49 11.70 -7.61 -1.03
C ALA A 49 10.51 -7.91 -1.93
N ASP A 50 10.54 -9.07 -2.53
CA ASP A 50 9.43 -9.65 -3.28
C ASP A 50 9.49 -11.18 -3.21
N VAL A 51 8.35 -11.85 -3.41
CA VAL A 51 8.25 -13.31 -3.56
C VAL A 51 8.60 -13.77 -4.97
N SER A 52 8.62 -12.86 -5.95
CA SER A 52 8.89 -13.12 -7.35
C SER A 52 10.35 -12.84 -7.70
N PRO A 53 11.15 -13.88 -8.06
CA PRO A 53 12.50 -13.66 -8.56
C PRO A 53 12.55 -12.73 -9.78
N LYS A 54 11.49 -12.74 -10.61
CA LYS A 54 11.41 -11.88 -11.79
C LYS A 54 11.26 -10.40 -11.41
N ALA A 55 10.45 -10.08 -10.41
CA ALA A 55 10.32 -8.72 -9.89
C ALA A 55 11.66 -8.22 -9.34
N LEU A 56 12.38 -9.09 -8.61
CA LEU A 56 13.69 -8.75 -8.05
C LEU A 56 14.75 -8.46 -9.13
N LEU A 57 14.70 -9.10 -10.29
CA LEU A 57 15.60 -8.76 -11.40
C LEU A 57 15.38 -7.32 -11.90
N HIS A 58 14.13 -6.84 -11.97
CA HIS A 58 13.83 -5.44 -12.31
C HIS A 58 14.33 -4.48 -11.22
N ALA A 59 14.14 -4.86 -9.94
CA ALA A 59 14.64 -4.08 -8.82
C ALA A 59 16.17 -3.96 -8.84
N GLU A 60 16.90 -5.06 -9.04
CA GLU A 60 18.34 -5.07 -9.14
C GLU A 60 18.87 -4.24 -10.32
N GLU A 61 18.19 -4.28 -11.47
CA GLU A 61 18.54 -3.47 -12.63
C GLU A 61 18.39 -1.96 -12.30
N SER A 62 17.31 -1.57 -11.62
CA SER A 62 17.10 -0.19 -11.19
C SER A 62 18.14 0.25 -10.17
N VAL A 63 18.44 -0.58 -9.19
CA VAL A 63 19.49 -0.34 -8.18
C VAL A 63 20.86 -0.09 -8.85
N ARG A 64 21.25 -0.96 -9.78
CA ARG A 64 22.51 -0.82 -10.54
C ARG A 64 22.54 0.46 -11.39
N ARG A 65 21.44 0.74 -12.09
CA ARG A 65 21.32 1.95 -12.93
C ARG A 65 21.53 3.24 -12.16
N HIS A 66 21.18 3.26 -10.87
CA HIS A 66 21.32 4.40 -9.99
C HIS A 66 22.52 4.33 -9.04
N HIS A 67 23.37 3.31 -9.16
CA HIS A 67 24.58 3.07 -8.34
C HIS A 67 24.27 3.00 -6.84
N LEU A 68 23.21 2.26 -6.47
CA LEU A 68 22.69 2.15 -5.10
C LEU A 68 22.99 0.78 -4.44
N GLU A 69 23.81 -0.06 -5.05
CA GLU A 69 24.08 -1.46 -4.65
C GLU A 69 24.59 -1.58 -3.21
N LYS A 70 25.27 -0.57 -2.70
CA LYS A 70 25.79 -0.55 -1.32
C LYS A 70 24.73 -0.20 -0.28
N ARG A 71 23.58 0.34 -0.71
CA ARG A 71 22.52 0.87 0.17
C ARG A 71 21.18 0.16 -0.02
N ALA A 72 21.01 -0.57 -1.11
CA ALA A 72 19.81 -1.31 -1.45
C ALA A 72 20.04 -2.82 -1.27
N HIS A 73 19.31 -3.46 -0.39
CA HIS A 73 19.43 -4.88 -0.04
C HIS A 73 18.26 -5.65 -0.64
N VAL A 74 18.46 -6.19 -1.85
CA VAL A 74 17.44 -6.97 -2.56
C VAL A 74 17.33 -8.37 -1.94
N ARG A 75 16.09 -8.83 -1.65
CA ARG A 75 15.81 -10.09 -0.95
C ARG A 75 14.62 -10.82 -1.53
N LEU A 76 14.81 -12.10 -1.83
CA LEU A 76 13.70 -13.02 -2.10
C LEU A 76 13.11 -13.45 -0.74
N ALA A 77 11.93 -12.96 -0.39
CA ALA A 77 11.29 -13.24 0.88
C ALA A 77 9.77 -13.02 0.79
N ASP A 78 9.03 -13.72 1.65
CA ASP A 78 7.59 -13.55 1.77
C ASP A 78 7.27 -12.47 2.82
N GLY A 79 6.67 -11.38 2.37
CA GLY A 79 6.19 -10.30 3.22
C GLY A 79 7.24 -9.78 4.20
N LEU A 80 6.88 -9.70 5.46
CA LEU A 80 7.71 -9.16 6.54
C LEU A 80 8.86 -10.10 6.97
N ASP A 81 8.96 -11.31 6.43
CA ASP A 81 10.13 -12.18 6.63
C ASP A 81 11.43 -11.57 6.07
N ALA A 82 11.29 -10.62 5.17
CA ALA A 82 12.40 -9.82 4.68
C ALA A 82 13.08 -8.97 5.76
N LEU A 83 12.35 -8.60 6.81
CA LEU A 83 12.85 -7.70 7.85
C LEU A 83 13.75 -8.45 8.84
N THR A 84 15.05 -8.29 8.70
CA THR A 84 16.07 -8.93 9.59
C THR A 84 16.58 -7.96 10.66
N LYS A 85 16.19 -6.70 10.61
CA LYS A 85 16.55 -5.63 11.55
C LYS A 85 15.36 -4.67 11.66
N PRO A 86 15.22 -3.94 12.79
CA PRO A 86 14.22 -2.88 12.90
C PRO A 86 14.37 -1.85 11.78
N CYS A 87 13.25 -1.56 11.11
CA CYS A 87 13.16 -0.51 10.10
C CYS A 87 12.46 0.73 10.68
N GLY A 88 12.82 1.92 10.22
CA GLY A 88 12.10 3.13 10.60
C GLY A 88 10.79 3.29 9.82
N CYS A 89 10.76 2.83 8.57
CA CYS A 89 9.57 2.88 7.72
C CYS A 89 9.48 1.66 6.81
N VAL A 90 8.26 1.13 6.62
CA VAL A 90 7.97 -0.02 5.75
C VAL A 90 6.85 0.34 4.79
N SER A 91 7.08 0.19 3.48
CA SER A 91 6.02 0.34 2.47
C SER A 91 5.51 -1.01 1.96
N MET A 92 4.20 -1.06 1.70
CA MET A 92 3.51 -2.13 0.99
C MET A 92 2.51 -1.52 0.02
N MET A 93 2.78 -1.65 -1.28
CA MET A 93 1.97 -1.03 -2.32
C MET A 93 1.85 -1.93 -3.54
N GLY A 94 0.83 -1.67 -4.37
CA GLY A 94 0.68 -2.41 -5.63
C GLY A 94 0.03 -3.80 -5.48
N MET A 95 -0.47 -4.13 -4.31
CA MET A 95 -1.13 -5.41 -3.99
C MET A 95 -2.56 -5.20 -3.48
N GLY A 96 -3.35 -6.27 -3.39
CA GLY A 96 -4.70 -6.24 -2.83
C GLY A 96 -4.71 -6.11 -1.31
N GLY A 97 -5.85 -5.66 -0.76
CA GLY A 97 -6.00 -5.51 0.69
C GLY A 97 -5.91 -6.83 1.46
N GLU A 98 -6.36 -7.94 0.87
CA GLU A 98 -6.20 -9.28 1.46
C GLU A 98 -4.72 -9.66 1.60
N THR A 99 -3.90 -9.37 0.58
CA THR A 99 -2.46 -9.62 0.64
C THR A 99 -1.79 -8.78 1.71
N ILE A 100 -2.12 -7.46 1.77
CA ILE A 100 -1.59 -6.57 2.82
C ILE A 100 -1.98 -7.10 4.21
N ARG A 101 -3.25 -7.49 4.40
CA ARG A 101 -3.72 -8.09 5.65
C ARG A 101 -2.91 -9.32 6.04
N THR A 102 -2.78 -10.25 5.11
CA THR A 102 -2.03 -11.51 5.35
C THR A 102 -0.59 -11.22 5.78
N VAL A 103 0.11 -10.34 5.05
CA VAL A 103 1.48 -9.95 5.36
C VAL A 103 1.59 -9.26 6.72
N LEU A 104 0.67 -8.35 7.05
CA LEU A 104 0.67 -7.66 8.34
C LEU A 104 0.41 -8.60 9.50
N LEU A 105 -0.58 -9.49 9.40
CA LEU A 105 -0.93 -10.41 10.48
C LEU A 105 0.13 -11.49 10.71
N SER A 106 0.81 -11.95 9.65
CA SER A 106 1.83 -12.99 9.75
C SER A 106 3.17 -12.52 10.31
N GLY A 107 3.45 -11.20 10.32
CA GLY A 107 4.77 -10.69 10.68
C GLY A 107 4.75 -9.37 11.45
N ALA A 108 3.63 -9.01 12.09
CA ALA A 108 3.49 -7.73 12.80
C ALA A 108 4.59 -7.48 13.84
N GLU A 109 5.07 -8.53 14.51
CA GLU A 109 6.14 -8.47 15.51
C GLU A 109 7.49 -8.01 14.93
N LYS A 110 7.71 -8.20 13.62
CA LYS A 110 8.94 -7.78 12.92
C LYS A 110 8.94 -6.29 12.58
N LEU A 111 7.79 -5.64 12.62
CA LEU A 111 7.69 -4.21 12.37
C LEU A 111 8.45 -3.38 13.40
N CYS A 112 8.54 -3.84 14.66
CA CYS A 112 9.32 -3.20 15.74
C CYS A 112 9.04 -1.69 15.86
N GLY A 113 7.80 -1.26 15.62
CA GLY A 113 7.41 0.15 15.70
C GLY A 113 7.68 0.97 14.43
N ALA A 114 8.00 0.34 13.31
CA ALA A 114 8.17 1.03 12.02
C ALA A 114 6.91 1.80 11.60
N VAL A 115 7.08 2.97 11.00
CA VAL A 115 5.98 3.66 10.30
C VAL A 115 5.59 2.84 9.06
N LEU A 116 4.29 2.70 8.80
CA LEU A 116 3.78 2.02 7.62
C LEU A 116 3.31 3.01 6.57
N VAL A 117 3.72 2.80 5.31
CA VAL A 117 3.20 3.51 4.13
C VAL A 117 2.52 2.49 3.23
N LEU A 118 1.20 2.53 3.18
CA LEU A 118 0.39 1.50 2.55
C LEU A 118 -0.45 2.07 1.41
N SER A 119 -0.68 1.25 0.37
CA SER A 119 -1.69 1.53 -0.66
C SER A 119 -2.18 0.23 -1.28
N SER A 120 -3.48 -0.07 -1.15
CA SER A 120 -4.09 -1.25 -1.75
C SER A 120 -4.89 -0.91 -3.00
N HIS A 121 -4.89 -1.83 -3.96
CA HIS A 121 -5.73 -1.72 -5.16
C HIS A 121 -7.19 -2.08 -4.88
N THR A 122 -7.43 -2.97 -3.93
CA THR A 122 -8.75 -3.50 -3.55
C THR A 122 -8.89 -3.56 -2.05
N GLU A 123 -10.10 -3.78 -1.55
CA GLU A 123 -10.38 -4.09 -0.15
C GLU A 123 -9.81 -3.07 0.86
N GLN A 124 -9.92 -1.76 0.54
CA GLN A 124 -9.46 -0.68 1.42
C GLN A 124 -10.05 -0.77 2.84
N PRO A 125 -11.34 -1.12 3.04
CA PRO A 125 -11.90 -1.30 4.37
C PRO A 125 -11.18 -2.37 5.18
N LEU A 126 -10.70 -3.43 4.52
CA LEU A 126 -9.98 -4.52 5.17
C LEU A 126 -8.63 -4.05 5.73
N VAL A 127 -7.87 -3.26 4.96
CA VAL A 127 -6.60 -2.67 5.44
C VAL A 127 -6.84 -1.81 6.68
N ARG A 128 -7.89 -0.94 6.65
CA ARG A 128 -8.24 -0.08 7.80
C ARG A 128 -8.61 -0.87 9.05
N ARG A 129 -9.29 -2.03 8.90
CA ARG A 129 -9.61 -2.92 10.03
C ARG A 129 -8.39 -3.64 10.58
N THR A 130 -7.46 -4.03 9.70
CA THR A 130 -6.29 -4.81 10.10
C THR A 130 -5.30 -4.00 10.94
N LEU A 131 -5.14 -2.71 10.67
CA LEU A 131 -4.16 -1.88 11.38
C LEU A 131 -4.37 -1.86 12.89
N PRO A 132 -5.58 -1.63 13.43
CA PRO A 132 -5.83 -1.73 14.88
C PRO A 132 -5.56 -3.13 15.44
N GLU A 133 -5.80 -4.21 14.67
CA GLU A 133 -5.55 -5.59 15.12
C GLU A 133 -4.06 -5.82 15.45
N ILE A 134 -3.16 -5.08 14.77
CA ILE A 134 -1.70 -5.18 14.97
C ILE A 134 -1.13 -4.01 15.81
N GLY A 135 -1.98 -3.23 16.47
CA GLY A 135 -1.55 -2.11 17.33
C GLY A 135 -1.09 -0.86 16.58
N TYR A 136 -1.66 -0.62 15.39
CA TYR A 136 -1.37 0.57 14.57
C TYR A 136 -2.62 1.42 14.37
N HIS A 137 -2.41 2.73 14.17
CA HIS A 137 -3.47 3.66 13.82
C HIS A 137 -3.07 4.51 12.60
N ILE A 138 -4.07 4.87 11.80
CA ILE A 138 -3.87 5.69 10.61
C ILE A 138 -3.76 7.16 11.04
N VAL A 139 -2.66 7.82 10.70
CA VAL A 139 -2.41 9.24 10.95
C VAL A 139 -2.61 10.10 9.72
N GLN A 140 -2.49 9.51 8.52
CA GLN A 140 -2.77 10.21 7.26
C GLN A 140 -3.49 9.29 6.27
N GLU A 141 -4.48 9.85 5.58
CA GLU A 141 -5.14 9.26 4.41
C GLU A 141 -5.12 10.27 3.26
N LYS A 142 -4.41 9.94 2.20
CA LYS A 142 -4.25 10.81 1.04
C LYS A 142 -4.81 10.18 -0.21
N LEU A 143 -5.45 11.01 -1.04
CA LEU A 143 -5.89 10.64 -2.38
C LEU A 143 -4.85 11.03 -3.43
N CYS A 144 -4.69 10.18 -4.41
CA CYS A 144 -3.96 10.46 -5.63
C CYS A 144 -4.79 10.02 -6.83
N GLN A 145 -4.88 10.86 -7.85
CA GLN A 145 -5.45 10.50 -9.14
C GLN A 145 -4.30 10.31 -10.14
N ALA A 146 -4.19 9.13 -10.72
CA ALA A 146 -3.20 8.83 -11.74
C ALA A 146 -3.78 7.88 -12.78
N ALA A 147 -3.52 8.11 -14.07
CA ALA A 147 -3.99 7.31 -15.19
C ALA A 147 -5.51 7.01 -15.13
N GLY A 148 -6.33 8.00 -14.77
CA GLY A 148 -7.79 7.88 -14.69
C GLY A 148 -8.32 7.07 -13.51
N ARG A 149 -7.48 6.68 -12.56
CA ARG A 149 -7.86 5.93 -11.36
C ARG A 149 -7.51 6.71 -10.11
N PHE A 150 -8.23 6.43 -9.02
CA PHE A 150 -7.92 6.94 -7.70
C PHE A 150 -7.22 5.90 -6.86
N TYR A 151 -6.21 6.35 -6.11
CA TYR A 151 -5.43 5.56 -5.16
C TYR A 151 -5.51 6.20 -3.80
N ILE A 152 -5.67 5.37 -2.77
CA ILE A 152 -5.62 5.80 -1.37
C ILE A 152 -4.29 5.37 -0.80
N PHE A 153 -3.62 6.29 -0.12
CA PHE A 153 -2.40 6.04 0.62
C PHE A 153 -2.64 6.27 2.09
N TRP A 154 -2.14 5.38 2.90
CA TRP A 154 -2.16 5.48 4.35
C TRP A 154 -0.75 5.60 4.88
N ARG A 155 -0.56 6.52 5.82
CA ARG A 155 0.51 6.47 6.79
C ARG A 155 -0.08 5.99 8.09
N ALA A 156 0.46 4.92 8.67
CA ALA A 156 0.05 4.38 9.94
C ALA A 156 1.25 4.28 10.89
N GLU A 157 0.99 4.54 12.15
CA GLU A 157 2.00 4.56 13.21
C GLU A 157 1.59 3.63 14.35
N PRO A 158 2.56 3.12 15.14
CA PRO A 158 2.26 2.35 16.34
C PRO A 158 1.41 3.17 17.31
N GLY A 159 0.45 2.52 17.94
CA GLY A 159 -0.40 3.15 18.94
C GLY A 159 -1.82 2.59 18.91
N GLN A 160 -2.61 3.02 19.90
CA GLN A 160 -4.01 2.64 19.97
C GLN A 160 -4.82 3.48 18.97
N ALA A 161 -5.61 2.80 18.15
CA ALA A 161 -6.60 3.46 17.31
C ALA A 161 -7.81 3.85 18.15
N GLU A 162 -8.32 5.07 17.96
CA GLU A 162 -9.71 5.35 18.32
C GLU A 162 -10.63 4.44 17.50
N GLY A 163 -11.71 3.96 18.13
CA GLY A 163 -12.68 3.13 17.43
C GLY A 163 -13.26 3.84 16.21
N TRP A 164 -13.18 3.21 15.05
CA TRP A 164 -13.79 3.70 13.82
C TRP A 164 -15.18 3.10 13.66
N THR A 165 -16.14 3.89 13.23
CA THR A 165 -17.47 3.40 12.84
C THR A 165 -17.36 2.54 11.59
N ALA A 166 -18.39 1.73 11.31
CA ALA A 166 -18.42 0.93 10.08
C ALA A 166 -18.29 1.78 8.81
N GLU A 167 -18.90 2.98 8.81
CA GLU A 167 -18.83 3.94 7.71
C GLU A 167 -17.42 4.52 7.57
N GLU A 168 -16.78 4.90 8.67
CA GLU A 168 -15.40 5.42 8.65
C GLU A 168 -14.40 4.35 8.18
N VAL A 169 -14.59 3.10 8.56
CA VAL A 169 -13.80 1.98 8.03
C VAL A 169 -14.00 1.84 6.52
N HIS A 170 -15.25 1.97 6.05
CA HIS A 170 -15.58 1.78 4.64
C HIS A 170 -15.11 2.94 3.76
N TYR A 171 -15.34 4.18 4.20
CA TYR A 171 -15.09 5.38 3.40
C TYR A 171 -13.82 6.14 3.77
N GLY A 172 -13.21 5.86 4.92
CA GLY A 172 -12.04 6.55 5.45
C GLY A 172 -12.42 7.80 6.27
N ARG A 173 -11.95 7.85 7.52
CA ARG A 173 -12.20 9.01 8.42
C ARG A 173 -11.39 10.23 7.98
N LEU A 174 -10.08 10.04 7.82
CA LEU A 174 -9.15 11.15 7.55
C LEU A 174 -9.19 11.59 6.09
N LEU A 175 -9.70 10.75 5.20
CA LEU A 175 -9.81 11.03 3.78
C LEU A 175 -10.57 12.35 3.54
N TRP A 176 -11.66 12.57 4.29
CA TRP A 176 -12.55 13.72 4.12
C TRP A 176 -12.00 15.04 4.67
N VAL A 177 -11.07 14.98 5.62
CA VAL A 177 -10.48 16.17 6.25
C VAL A 177 -9.09 16.50 5.74
N GLN A 178 -8.38 15.53 5.15
CA GLN A 178 -6.99 15.68 4.74
C GLN A 178 -6.78 15.86 3.24
N ASN A 179 -7.85 15.90 2.45
CA ASN A 179 -7.75 16.03 0.99
C ASN A 179 -8.58 17.22 0.48
N PRO A 180 -8.15 17.85 -0.64
CA PRO A 180 -8.89 18.98 -1.20
C PRO A 180 -10.32 18.62 -1.57
N PRO A 181 -11.32 19.48 -1.31
CA PRO A 181 -12.73 19.20 -1.59
C PRO A 181 -13.01 18.82 -3.06
N LYS A 182 -12.32 19.45 -4.01
CA LYS A 182 -12.43 19.10 -5.43
C LYS A 182 -12.03 17.66 -5.70
N MET A 183 -10.91 17.22 -5.13
CA MET A 183 -10.42 15.84 -5.30
C MET A 183 -11.37 14.83 -4.67
N LEU A 184 -11.96 15.16 -3.52
CA LEU A 184 -12.98 14.33 -2.87
C LEU A 184 -14.22 14.19 -3.74
N LEU A 185 -14.69 15.29 -4.32
CA LEU A 185 -15.86 15.27 -5.21
C LEU A 185 -15.60 14.41 -6.45
N ASP A 186 -14.43 14.55 -7.07
CA ASP A 186 -14.04 13.77 -8.23
C ASP A 186 -13.88 12.27 -7.86
N TYR A 187 -13.36 11.96 -6.66
CA TYR A 187 -13.31 10.60 -6.13
C TYR A 187 -14.70 10.01 -5.91
N CYS A 188 -15.67 10.78 -5.35
CA CYS A 188 -17.04 10.30 -5.18
C CYS A 188 -17.69 9.97 -6.54
N ARG A 189 -17.54 10.84 -7.53
CA ARG A 189 -18.04 10.60 -8.89
C ARG A 189 -17.43 9.33 -9.52
N TYR A 190 -16.13 9.16 -9.36
CA TYR A 190 -15.42 7.96 -9.79
C TYR A 190 -15.98 6.70 -9.11
N ARG A 191 -16.18 6.73 -7.78
CA ARG A 191 -16.72 5.60 -7.01
C ARG A 191 -18.15 5.24 -7.44
N ILE A 192 -19.01 6.24 -7.65
CA ILE A 192 -20.38 6.03 -8.16
C ILE A 192 -20.32 5.34 -9.51
N LYS A 193 -19.52 5.87 -10.45
CA LYS A 193 -19.37 5.25 -11.77
C LYS A 193 -18.89 3.79 -11.69
N VAL A 194 -17.89 3.49 -10.86
CA VAL A 194 -17.39 2.11 -10.68
C VAL A 194 -18.48 1.18 -10.12
N MET A 195 -19.34 1.68 -9.22
CA MET A 195 -20.47 0.91 -8.68
C MET A 195 -21.53 0.66 -9.75
N ASP A 196 -21.89 1.67 -10.54
CA ASP A 196 -22.87 1.56 -11.62
C ASP A 196 -22.39 0.57 -12.70
N ASP A 197 -21.13 0.65 -13.09
CA ASP A 197 -20.52 -0.27 -14.04
C ASP A 197 -20.58 -1.74 -13.53
N ARG A 198 -20.32 -1.95 -12.22
CA ARG A 198 -20.43 -3.28 -11.60
C ARG A 198 -21.87 -3.78 -11.56
N LEU A 199 -22.83 -2.94 -11.18
CA LEU A 199 -24.24 -3.30 -11.15
C LEU A 199 -24.74 -3.66 -12.55
N THR A 200 -24.37 -2.88 -13.55
CA THR A 200 -24.72 -3.15 -14.96
C THR A 200 -24.10 -4.49 -15.42
N GLY A 201 -22.84 -4.76 -15.06
CA GLY A 201 -22.18 -6.04 -15.36
C GLY A 201 -22.87 -7.23 -14.70
N LEU A 202 -23.28 -7.09 -13.44
CA LEU A 202 -24.02 -8.13 -12.72
C LEU A 202 -25.41 -8.36 -13.33
N ALA A 203 -26.14 -7.30 -13.68
CA ALA A 203 -27.45 -7.40 -14.32
C ALA A 203 -27.39 -8.10 -15.68
N SER A 204 -26.33 -7.88 -16.44
CA SER A 204 -26.11 -8.57 -17.73
C SER A 204 -25.65 -10.04 -17.58
N ALA A 205 -25.00 -10.39 -16.46
CA ALA A 205 -24.54 -11.75 -16.16
C ALA A 205 -25.67 -12.64 -15.61
N THR A 206 -26.75 -12.07 -15.05
CA THR A 206 -27.89 -12.83 -14.47
C THR A 206 -28.85 -13.40 -15.51
N GLY A 207 -28.53 -13.33 -16.81
CA GLY A 207 -29.31 -13.98 -17.89
C GLY A 207 -29.30 -15.51 -17.84
N ASP A 208 -28.42 -16.16 -17.05
CA ASP A 208 -28.33 -17.63 -16.97
C ASP A 208 -27.66 -18.10 -15.68
N VAL A 209 -28.27 -17.80 -14.53
CA VAL A 209 -27.83 -18.37 -13.25
C VAL A 209 -28.96 -19.18 -12.66
N SER A 210 -28.92 -20.51 -12.87
CA SER A 210 -29.62 -21.47 -12.02
C SER A 210 -29.26 -21.19 -10.55
N PRO A 211 -30.22 -21.20 -9.63
CA PRO A 211 -29.92 -20.92 -8.22
C PRO A 211 -28.92 -21.97 -7.69
N VAL A 212 -27.75 -21.51 -7.33
CA VAL A 212 -26.79 -22.30 -6.56
C VAL A 212 -27.43 -22.52 -5.19
N SER A 213 -27.89 -23.74 -4.94
CA SER A 213 -28.44 -24.15 -3.65
C SER A 213 -27.33 -24.07 -2.60
N TYR A 214 -27.45 -23.11 -1.69
CA TYR A 214 -26.70 -23.13 -0.43
C TYR A 214 -27.30 -24.25 0.44
N THR A 215 -26.80 -25.45 0.26
CA THR A 215 -27.01 -26.55 1.25
C THR A 215 -25.64 -26.81 1.88
N HIS A 216 -25.69 -26.83 3.20
CA HIS A 216 -24.70 -27.28 4.17
C HIS A 216 -23.72 -26.24 4.74
N LEU A 217 -24.17 -25.77 5.93
CA LEU A 217 -23.32 -25.74 7.11
C LEU A 217 -24.25 -25.94 8.32
N THR A 218 -24.35 -27.17 8.74
CA THR A 218 -24.66 -27.56 10.12
C THR A 218 -23.36 -27.68 10.86
#